data_f0d8e691e7971f4a764096992d2ca585
#
_entry.id   f0d8e691e7971f4a764096992d2ca585
#
_cell.length_a   1.000
_cell.length_b   1.000
_cell.length_c   1.000
_cell.angle_alpha   90.00
_cell.angle_beta   90.00
_cell.angle_gamma   90.00
#
_symmetry.space_group_name_H-M   'P 1'
#
loop_
_entity.id
_entity.type
_entity.pdbx_description
1 polymer ?
#
loop_
_entity_poly.entity_id
_entity_poly.type
_entity_poly.pdbx_seq_one_letter_code
_entity_poly.pdbx_strand_id
1 'polypeptide(L)'
;MCLAACGGTSADSQVEPGATGQETAETVNLGLFTTLPIYWGEGAEIGAMLSGASEPGWVRPVLEQRATLVPLDTLEAEALEGLGHVVLAQPRPLAPSENVAFDSWLREGGRALVFADPLLTQHSDYALGDPRRPHDMVVMSPLFARWGLELRFDDGQPAGERLVGFGDGEIPVDLAGAFALAGKDAQADCTLSDGGLVARCKRGTGQVTLVADAALVDDHFDSPQRREVLDALVGEVLSE
;
A
#
# COMPACT_ATOMS: atom_id res chain seq x y z
N MET A 1 31.34 -55.66 -66.24
CA MET A 1 31.64 -55.95 -64.82
C MET A 1 31.39 -54.67 -64.03
N CYS A 2 30.23 -54.62 -63.40
CA CYS A 2 29.76 -53.48 -62.66
C CYS A 2 29.99 -53.71 -61.18
N LEU A 3 30.50 -52.73 -60.51
CA LEU A 3 30.43 -52.65 -59.06
C LEU A 3 29.76 -51.32 -58.67
N ALA A 4 28.61 -51.46 -58.05
CA ALA A 4 27.86 -50.37 -57.45
C ALA A 4 28.35 -50.14 -56.03
N ALA A 5 28.57 -48.87 -55.66
CA ALA A 5 28.83 -48.43 -54.29
C ALA A 5 27.63 -47.61 -53.81
N CYS A 6 26.93 -48.09 -52.77
CA CYS A 6 25.90 -47.37 -52.05
C CYS A 6 26.54 -46.40 -51.06
N GLY A 7 26.29 -45.12 -51.23
CA GLY A 7 26.56 -44.10 -50.22
C GLY A 7 25.33 -43.83 -49.35
N GLY A 8 25.42 -44.16 -48.09
CA GLY A 8 24.38 -43.82 -47.11
C GLY A 8 24.51 -42.39 -46.64
N THR A 9 23.49 -41.59 -46.80
CA THR A 9 23.37 -40.23 -46.26
C THR A 9 22.80 -40.29 -44.85
N SER A 10 23.61 -39.98 -43.86
CA SER A 10 23.13 -39.77 -42.47
C SER A 10 22.42 -38.43 -42.39
N ALA A 11 21.15 -38.46 -42.04
CA ALA A 11 20.38 -37.31 -41.69
C ALA A 11 20.78 -36.86 -40.28
N ASP A 12 21.42 -35.69 -40.19
CA ASP A 12 21.74 -35.00 -38.95
C ASP A 12 20.48 -34.31 -38.46
N SER A 13 19.85 -34.89 -37.42
CA SER A 13 18.69 -34.29 -36.74
C SER A 13 19.20 -33.20 -35.82
N GLN A 14 19.17 -31.97 -36.29
CA GLN A 14 19.36 -30.81 -35.41
C GLN A 14 18.15 -30.69 -34.52
N VAL A 15 18.32 -30.99 -33.23
CA VAL A 15 17.38 -30.69 -32.15
C VAL A 15 17.53 -29.20 -31.89
N GLU A 16 16.53 -28.43 -32.30
CA GLU A 16 16.39 -27.04 -31.90
C GLU A 16 16.21 -26.98 -30.36
N PRO A 17 16.99 -26.11 -29.66
CA PRO A 17 16.75 -25.91 -28.24
C PRO A 17 15.38 -25.21 -28.09
N GLY A 18 14.45 -25.91 -27.45
CA GLY A 18 13.13 -25.39 -27.12
C GLY A 18 13.25 -24.05 -26.43
N ALA A 19 12.56 -23.05 -26.96
CA ALA A 19 12.36 -21.77 -26.32
C ALA A 19 11.71 -22.04 -24.97
N THR A 20 12.47 -21.92 -23.89
CA THR A 20 11.95 -21.79 -22.54
C THR A 20 11.10 -20.51 -22.53
N GLY A 21 9.78 -20.68 -22.58
CA GLY A 21 8.86 -19.59 -22.32
C GLY A 21 9.20 -19.02 -20.95
N GLN A 22 9.79 -17.84 -20.93
CA GLN A 22 9.78 -17.01 -19.75
C GLN A 22 8.31 -16.70 -19.49
N GLU A 23 7.73 -17.39 -18.53
CA GLU A 23 6.49 -17.01 -17.89
C GLU A 23 6.77 -15.61 -17.30
N THR A 24 6.34 -14.58 -18.02
CA THR A 24 6.33 -13.22 -17.49
C THR A 24 5.40 -13.26 -16.30
N ALA A 25 5.95 -13.23 -15.09
CA ALA A 25 5.18 -13.07 -13.89
C ALA A 25 4.30 -11.82 -14.11
N GLU A 26 2.99 -12.01 -14.11
CA GLU A 26 2.03 -10.95 -14.29
C GLU A 26 2.22 -9.97 -13.12
N THR A 27 2.78 -8.81 -13.40
CA THR A 27 3.08 -7.82 -12.35
C THR A 27 1.76 -7.28 -11.84
N VAL A 28 1.49 -7.47 -10.56
CA VAL A 28 0.27 -7.01 -9.91
C VAL A 28 0.25 -5.47 -9.89
N ASN A 29 -0.88 -4.86 -10.23
CA ASN A 29 -1.08 -3.43 -10.08
C ASN A 29 -1.49 -3.12 -8.64
N LEU A 30 -0.82 -2.14 -8.02
CA LEU A 30 -1.09 -1.65 -6.67
C LEU A 30 -1.46 -0.16 -6.75
N GLY A 31 -2.72 0.16 -6.48
CA GLY A 31 -3.17 1.54 -6.36
C GLY A 31 -2.51 2.23 -5.17
N LEU A 32 -2.04 3.45 -5.33
CA LEU A 32 -1.49 4.27 -4.25
C LEU A 32 -2.29 5.58 -4.14
N PHE A 33 -3.05 5.72 -3.07
CA PHE A 33 -3.80 6.92 -2.72
C PHE A 33 -3.20 7.55 -1.47
N THR A 34 -2.54 8.69 -1.61
CA THR A 34 -1.75 9.27 -0.51
C THR A 34 -1.69 10.79 -0.59
N THR A 35 -1.57 11.45 0.58
CA THR A 35 -1.13 12.85 0.68
C THR A 35 0.34 12.95 1.07
N LEU A 36 0.96 11.83 1.49
CA LEU A 36 2.39 11.78 1.77
C LEU A 36 3.20 11.83 0.46
N PRO A 37 4.43 12.36 0.47
CA PRO A 37 5.26 12.54 -0.73
C PRO A 37 5.91 11.23 -1.24
N ILE A 38 5.16 10.12 -1.20
CA ILE A 38 5.67 8.78 -1.52
C ILE A 38 5.94 8.62 -3.01
N TYR A 39 5.02 9.09 -3.87
CA TYR A 39 5.12 8.86 -5.31
C TYR A 39 6.01 9.89 -6.01
N TRP A 40 5.87 11.17 -5.67
CA TRP A 40 6.54 12.28 -6.35
C TRP A 40 7.69 12.93 -5.57
N GLY A 41 7.80 12.65 -4.27
CA GLY A 41 8.67 13.37 -3.36
C GLY A 41 8.16 14.79 -3.05
N GLU A 42 8.59 15.36 -1.92
CA GLU A 42 8.25 16.73 -1.56
C GLU A 42 9.15 17.73 -2.30
N GLY A 43 8.59 18.87 -2.69
CA GLY A 43 9.35 19.93 -3.38
C GLY A 43 9.72 19.64 -4.83
N ALA A 44 9.32 18.50 -5.40
CA ALA A 44 9.58 18.21 -6.80
C ALA A 44 8.92 19.25 -7.71
N GLU A 45 9.72 19.93 -8.55
CA GLU A 45 9.19 20.84 -9.55
C GLU A 45 8.37 20.08 -10.61
N ILE A 46 7.34 20.72 -11.15
CA ILE A 46 6.45 20.11 -12.19
C ILE A 46 7.28 19.55 -13.34
N GLY A 47 8.35 20.22 -13.73
CA GLY A 47 9.26 19.75 -14.79
C GLY A 47 9.99 18.45 -14.43
N ALA A 48 10.41 18.30 -13.17
CA ALA A 48 11.04 17.09 -12.66
C ALA A 48 10.04 15.93 -12.56
N MET A 49 8.81 16.21 -12.12
CA MET A 49 7.72 15.23 -12.10
C MET A 49 7.41 14.70 -13.50
N LEU A 50 7.27 15.59 -14.48
CA LEU A 50 6.94 15.23 -15.86
C LEU A 50 8.09 14.48 -16.59
N SER A 51 9.33 14.74 -16.20
CA SER A 51 10.51 14.07 -16.77
C SER A 51 10.89 12.77 -16.04
N GLY A 52 10.21 12.45 -14.92
CA GLY A 52 10.60 11.33 -14.05
C GLY A 52 11.94 11.54 -13.32
N ALA A 53 12.42 12.79 -13.26
CA ALA A 53 13.71 13.14 -12.65
C ALA A 53 13.63 13.45 -11.15
N SER A 54 12.41 13.43 -10.53
CA SER A 54 12.30 13.49 -9.08
C SER A 54 12.71 12.15 -8.49
N GLU A 55 13.68 12.16 -7.59
CA GLU A 55 14.04 10.94 -6.86
C GLU A 55 12.97 10.70 -5.79
N PRO A 56 12.23 9.59 -5.87
CA PRO A 56 11.28 9.23 -4.83
C PRO A 56 12.03 8.85 -3.55
N GLY A 57 11.38 9.05 -2.40
CA GLY A 57 11.89 8.56 -1.13
C GLY A 57 12.01 7.02 -1.09
N TRP A 58 12.41 6.48 0.04
CA TRP A 58 12.69 5.06 0.22
C TRP A 58 11.42 4.17 0.16
N VAL A 59 10.25 4.72 0.46
CA VAL A 59 8.97 3.98 0.52
C VAL A 59 8.58 3.46 -0.87
N ARG A 60 8.62 4.33 -1.89
CA ARG A 60 8.22 3.97 -3.25
C ARG A 60 9.01 2.78 -3.81
N PRO A 61 10.34 2.72 -3.77
CA PRO A 61 11.11 1.57 -4.22
C PRO A 61 10.74 0.26 -3.52
N VAL A 62 10.35 0.30 -2.24
CA VAL A 62 9.90 -0.90 -1.51
C VAL A 62 8.58 -1.42 -2.08
N LEU A 63 7.62 -0.53 -2.33
CA LEU A 63 6.35 -0.90 -2.93
C LEU A 63 6.53 -1.45 -4.36
N GLU A 64 7.41 -0.83 -5.15
CA GLU A 64 7.69 -1.21 -6.55
C GLU A 64 8.46 -2.55 -6.68
N GLN A 65 9.07 -3.06 -5.61
CA GLN A 65 9.65 -4.41 -5.61
C GLN A 65 8.60 -5.51 -5.77
N ARG A 66 7.35 -5.26 -5.36
CA ARG A 66 6.29 -6.25 -5.35
C ARG A 66 5.20 -6.02 -6.40
N ALA A 67 5.01 -4.80 -6.86
CA ALA A 67 3.89 -4.43 -7.72
C ALA A 67 4.23 -3.22 -8.60
N THR A 68 3.47 -3.03 -9.66
CA THR A 68 3.47 -1.78 -10.42
C THR A 68 2.58 -0.78 -9.71
N LEU A 69 3.14 0.37 -9.26
CA LEU A 69 2.36 1.41 -8.59
C LEU A 69 1.51 2.20 -9.58
N VAL A 70 0.26 2.37 -9.24
CA VAL A 70 -0.72 3.20 -9.95
C VAL A 70 -1.13 4.34 -9.02
N PRO A 71 -0.64 5.59 -9.23
CA PRO A 71 -1.06 6.71 -8.41
C PRO A 71 -2.54 7.03 -8.64
N LEU A 72 -3.28 7.23 -7.54
CA LEU A 72 -4.70 7.52 -7.55
C LEU A 72 -4.97 8.91 -6.99
N ASP A 73 -5.72 9.73 -7.73
CA ASP A 73 -6.21 11.03 -7.28
C ASP A 73 -7.58 10.93 -6.59
N THR A 74 -8.29 9.82 -6.83
CA THR A 74 -9.64 9.57 -6.32
C THR A 74 -9.83 8.07 -6.04
N LEU A 75 -10.79 7.75 -5.16
CA LEU A 75 -11.27 6.39 -4.89
C LEU A 75 -12.67 6.14 -5.49
N GLU A 76 -13.01 6.87 -6.55
CA GLU A 76 -14.24 6.61 -7.31
C GLU A 76 -14.16 5.24 -8.01
N ALA A 77 -15.31 4.70 -8.39
CA ALA A 77 -15.40 3.35 -8.95
C ALA A 77 -14.54 3.15 -10.20
N GLU A 78 -14.48 4.17 -11.07
CA GLU A 78 -13.68 4.15 -12.30
C GLU A 78 -12.17 4.08 -12.01
N ALA A 79 -11.71 4.74 -10.94
CA ALA A 79 -10.30 4.73 -10.55
C ALA A 79 -9.89 3.39 -9.90
N LEU A 80 -10.84 2.68 -9.31
CA LEU A 80 -10.63 1.38 -8.68
C LEU A 80 -10.82 0.21 -9.66
N GLU A 81 -11.34 0.47 -10.86
CA GLU A 81 -11.59 -0.57 -11.87
C GLU A 81 -10.29 -1.27 -12.27
N GLY A 82 -10.30 -2.59 -12.23
CA GLY A 82 -9.13 -3.42 -12.57
C GLY A 82 -8.04 -3.47 -11.49
N LEU A 83 -8.21 -2.78 -10.35
CA LEU A 83 -7.31 -2.88 -9.21
C LEU A 83 -7.84 -3.89 -8.18
N GLY A 84 -7.03 -4.88 -7.85
CA GLY A 84 -7.28 -5.80 -6.74
C GLY A 84 -6.74 -5.31 -5.41
N HIS A 85 -5.75 -4.40 -5.43
CA HIS A 85 -4.97 -4.01 -4.27
C HIS A 85 -4.76 -2.50 -4.24
N VAL A 86 -4.90 -1.87 -3.06
CA VAL A 86 -4.70 -0.43 -2.86
C VAL A 86 -3.99 -0.16 -1.54
N VAL A 87 -3.02 0.75 -1.55
CA VAL A 87 -2.43 1.35 -0.34
C VAL A 87 -2.98 2.77 -0.19
N LEU A 88 -3.51 3.07 0.99
CA LEU A 88 -3.86 4.42 1.40
C LEU A 88 -2.86 4.86 2.49
N ALA A 89 -2.09 5.90 2.23
CA ALA A 89 -1.16 6.45 3.22
C ALA A 89 -1.56 7.89 3.54
N GLN A 90 -2.05 8.12 4.77
CA GLN A 90 -2.57 9.41 5.23
C GLN A 90 -3.49 10.05 4.17
N PRO A 91 -4.61 9.40 3.82
CA PRO A 91 -5.49 9.87 2.76
C PRO A 91 -6.14 11.20 3.12
N ARG A 92 -6.37 12.05 2.11
CA ARG A 92 -7.25 13.21 2.26
C ARG A 92 -8.68 12.78 2.67
N PRO A 93 -9.49 13.69 3.20
CA PRO A 93 -10.91 13.42 3.40
C PRO A 93 -11.57 12.92 2.10
N LEU A 94 -12.29 11.81 2.19
CA LEU A 94 -12.97 11.21 1.05
C LEU A 94 -14.33 11.88 0.81
N ALA A 95 -14.67 12.11 -0.45
CA ALA A 95 -16.02 12.49 -0.82
C ALA A 95 -17.03 11.38 -0.45
N PRO A 96 -18.31 11.69 -0.25
CA PRO A 96 -19.33 10.68 0.04
C PRO A 96 -19.40 9.55 -0.99
N SER A 97 -19.22 9.87 -2.28
CA SER A 97 -19.17 8.89 -3.38
C SER A 97 -17.96 7.97 -3.26
N GLU A 98 -16.77 8.52 -2.95
CA GLU A 98 -15.54 7.74 -2.75
C GLU A 98 -15.66 6.77 -1.56
N ASN A 99 -16.28 7.21 -0.45
CA ASN A 99 -16.55 6.33 0.69
C ASN A 99 -17.42 5.13 0.28
N VAL A 100 -18.43 5.36 -0.56
CA VAL A 100 -19.33 4.31 -1.05
C VAL A 100 -18.60 3.41 -2.04
N ALA A 101 -17.86 3.98 -2.98
CA ALA A 101 -17.13 3.24 -4.00
C ALA A 101 -16.05 2.34 -3.38
N PHE A 102 -15.24 2.88 -2.47
CA PHE A 102 -14.20 2.13 -1.77
C PHE A 102 -14.76 1.01 -0.88
N ASP A 103 -15.84 1.26 -0.10
CA ASP A 103 -16.50 0.22 0.68
C ASP A 103 -17.10 -0.88 -0.22
N SER A 104 -17.63 -0.52 -1.39
CA SER A 104 -18.17 -1.49 -2.35
C SER A 104 -17.06 -2.32 -2.98
N TRP A 105 -15.98 -1.67 -3.39
CA TRP A 105 -14.79 -2.33 -3.94
C TRP A 105 -14.20 -3.34 -2.93
N LEU A 106 -14.05 -2.99 -1.66
CA LEU A 106 -13.64 -3.93 -0.61
C LEU A 106 -14.61 -5.10 -0.50
N ARG A 107 -15.95 -4.82 -0.48
CA ARG A 107 -16.95 -5.87 -0.37
C ARG A 107 -16.89 -6.88 -1.52
N GLU A 108 -16.43 -6.46 -2.69
CA GLU A 108 -16.34 -7.24 -3.92
C GLU A 108 -15.01 -7.99 -4.07
N GLY A 109 -14.11 -7.88 -3.09
CA GLY A 109 -12.87 -8.66 -3.05
C GLY A 109 -11.59 -7.82 -3.04
N GLY A 110 -11.70 -6.49 -3.06
CA GLY A 110 -10.56 -5.60 -2.96
C GLY A 110 -9.78 -5.79 -1.65
N ARG A 111 -8.49 -5.56 -1.70
CA ARG A 111 -7.59 -5.69 -0.53
C ARG A 111 -6.84 -4.39 -0.33
N ALA A 112 -6.86 -3.86 0.88
CA ALA A 112 -6.25 -2.56 1.17
C ALA A 112 -5.33 -2.59 2.39
N LEU A 113 -4.27 -1.78 2.33
CA LEU A 113 -3.45 -1.36 3.47
C LEU A 113 -3.70 0.13 3.70
N VAL A 114 -4.01 0.52 4.92
CA VAL A 114 -4.31 1.91 5.27
C VAL A 114 -3.42 2.34 6.43
N PHE A 115 -2.62 3.37 6.22
CA PHE A 115 -1.95 4.11 7.28
C PHE A 115 -2.83 5.30 7.65
N ALA A 116 -3.39 5.26 8.84
CA ALA A 116 -4.43 6.19 9.30
C ALA A 116 -3.94 6.89 10.57
N ASP A 117 -3.21 7.98 10.40
CA ASP A 117 -2.60 8.72 11.49
C ASP A 117 -3.57 9.79 12.03
N PRO A 118 -3.91 9.75 13.33
CA PRO A 118 -4.75 10.77 13.94
C PRO A 118 -4.03 12.11 14.18
N LEU A 119 -2.69 12.12 14.19
CA LEU A 119 -1.88 13.31 14.37
C LEU A 119 -0.51 13.15 13.70
N LEU A 120 -0.46 13.42 12.40
CA LEU A 120 0.74 13.27 11.58
C LEU A 120 1.86 14.19 12.07
N THR A 121 3.01 13.59 12.37
CA THR A 121 4.22 14.29 12.85
C THR A 121 5.27 14.48 11.75
N GLN A 122 5.09 13.87 10.59
CA GLN A 122 6.00 14.01 9.46
C GLN A 122 6.22 15.48 9.10
N HIS A 123 7.49 15.87 9.01
CA HIS A 123 7.87 17.22 8.57
C HIS A 123 7.45 17.47 7.12
N SER A 124 7.07 18.70 6.82
CA SER A 124 6.80 19.15 5.46
C SER A 124 7.37 20.54 5.25
N ASP A 125 8.03 20.76 4.12
CA ASP A 125 8.55 22.04 3.69
C ASP A 125 7.44 23.02 3.25
N TYR A 126 6.22 22.51 3.02
CA TYR A 126 5.08 23.34 2.66
C TYR A 126 4.48 24.04 3.88
N ALA A 127 4.11 25.31 3.71
CA ALA A 127 3.46 26.09 4.75
C ALA A 127 2.11 25.50 5.14
N LEU A 128 1.67 25.78 6.36
CA LEU A 128 0.32 25.44 6.83
C LEU A 128 -0.74 26.02 5.87
N GLY A 129 -1.66 25.17 5.43
CA GLY A 129 -2.72 25.52 4.48
C GLY A 129 -2.33 25.44 3.00
N ASP A 130 -1.09 25.08 2.67
CA ASP A 130 -0.73 24.73 1.29
C ASP A 130 -1.41 23.41 0.91
N PRO A 131 -2.13 23.34 -0.24
CA PRO A 131 -2.85 22.12 -0.64
C PRO A 131 -1.96 20.91 -0.95
N ARG A 132 -0.65 21.12 -1.10
CA ARG A 132 0.34 20.05 -1.32
C ARG A 132 0.85 19.45 -0.02
N ARG A 133 0.61 20.14 1.13
CA ARG A 133 1.01 19.63 2.43
C ARG A 133 0.21 18.38 2.77
N PRO A 134 0.85 17.30 3.30
CA PRO A 134 0.15 16.15 3.83
C PRO A 134 -0.92 16.57 4.86
N HIS A 135 -2.01 15.81 4.91
CA HIS A 135 -3.06 16.08 5.88
C HIS A 135 -2.59 15.75 7.30
N ASP A 136 -2.69 16.71 8.21
CA ASP A 136 -2.23 16.59 9.60
C ASP A 136 -3.00 15.50 10.39
N MET A 137 -4.20 15.12 9.94
CA MET A 137 -4.99 14.04 10.54
C MET A 137 -5.82 13.30 9.49
N VAL A 138 -5.99 12.01 9.68
CA VAL A 138 -6.87 11.18 8.84
C VAL A 138 -8.34 11.47 9.12
N VAL A 139 -9.16 11.57 8.08
CA VAL A 139 -10.61 11.77 8.17
C VAL A 139 -11.34 10.63 7.44
N MET A 140 -11.37 9.44 8.07
CA MET A 140 -12.03 8.24 7.56
C MET A 140 -13.14 7.72 8.50
N SER A 141 -13.57 8.52 9.45
CA SER A 141 -14.57 8.12 10.44
C SER A 141 -15.89 7.55 9.87
N PRO A 142 -16.39 7.97 8.68
CA PRO A 142 -17.57 7.34 8.09
C PRO A 142 -17.35 5.87 7.73
N LEU A 143 -16.17 5.51 7.20
CA LEU A 143 -15.80 4.13 6.88
C LEU A 143 -15.53 3.34 8.17
N PHE A 144 -14.75 3.89 9.09
CA PHE A 144 -14.46 3.24 10.36
C PHE A 144 -15.74 2.88 11.13
N ALA A 145 -16.66 3.85 11.29
CA ALA A 145 -17.92 3.60 11.94
C ALA A 145 -18.76 2.52 11.25
N ARG A 146 -18.76 2.49 9.91
CA ARG A 146 -19.45 1.47 9.12
C ARG A 146 -18.85 0.07 9.32
N TRP A 147 -17.52 -0.01 9.48
CA TRP A 147 -16.81 -1.27 9.75
C TRP A 147 -16.85 -1.69 11.22
N GLY A 148 -17.38 -0.84 12.10
CA GLY A 148 -17.46 -1.10 13.54
C GLY A 148 -16.17 -0.76 14.27
N LEU A 149 -15.43 0.22 13.77
CA LEU A 149 -14.20 0.74 14.34
C LEU A 149 -14.36 2.20 14.79
N GLU A 150 -13.59 2.56 15.80
CA GLU A 150 -13.34 3.93 16.22
C GLU A 150 -11.81 4.10 16.32
N LEU A 151 -11.26 5.12 15.65
CA LEU A 151 -9.88 5.53 15.84
C LEU A 151 -9.82 6.52 17.01
N ARG A 152 -9.05 6.18 18.03
CA ARG A 152 -8.84 6.97 19.25
C ARG A 152 -7.44 7.52 19.30
N PHE A 153 -7.29 8.66 19.93
CA PHE A 153 -6.02 9.31 20.17
C PHE A 153 -5.85 9.61 21.67
N ASP A 154 -4.67 9.33 22.22
CA ASP A 154 -4.28 9.66 23.58
C ASP A 154 -3.29 10.82 23.54
N ASP A 155 -3.71 12.00 23.95
CA ASP A 155 -2.88 13.21 24.00
C ASP A 155 -1.85 13.21 25.15
N GLY A 156 -1.96 12.24 26.08
CA GLY A 156 -1.01 12.05 27.17
C GLY A 156 0.22 11.21 26.80
N GLN A 157 0.29 10.65 25.60
CA GLN A 157 1.44 9.86 25.18
C GLN A 157 2.67 10.73 24.90
N PRO A 158 3.91 10.23 25.11
CA PRO A 158 5.12 10.97 24.82
C PRO A 158 5.26 11.24 23.32
N ALA A 159 5.62 12.48 22.96
CA ALA A 159 5.98 12.85 21.59
C ALA A 159 7.37 12.30 21.23
N GLY A 160 7.59 12.12 19.94
CA GLY A 160 8.81 11.60 19.36
C GLY A 160 8.69 10.12 18.98
N GLU A 161 9.37 9.79 17.92
CA GLU A 161 9.36 8.43 17.38
C GLU A 161 9.85 7.41 18.40
N ARG A 162 9.16 6.27 18.48
CA ARG A 162 9.52 5.13 19.32
C ARG A 162 9.17 3.83 18.62
N LEU A 163 9.90 2.78 18.96
CA LEU A 163 9.57 1.42 18.53
C LEU A 163 8.54 0.80 19.48
N VAL A 164 7.52 0.19 18.93
CA VAL A 164 6.50 -0.56 19.67
C VAL A 164 6.38 -1.96 19.09
N GLY A 165 5.95 -2.92 19.92
CA GLY A 165 5.74 -4.30 19.47
C GLY A 165 4.75 -4.37 18.31
N PHE A 166 5.06 -5.18 17.29
CA PHE A 166 4.25 -5.41 16.11
C PHE A 166 4.46 -6.85 15.63
N GLY A 167 3.46 -7.70 15.83
CA GLY A 167 3.63 -9.12 15.61
C GLY A 167 4.80 -9.69 16.41
N ASP A 168 5.74 -10.35 15.73
CA ASP A 168 6.98 -10.87 16.34
C ASP A 168 8.16 -9.87 16.32
N GLY A 169 7.95 -8.65 15.82
CA GLY A 169 8.95 -7.59 15.67
C GLY A 169 8.53 -6.28 16.31
N GLU A 170 9.03 -5.19 15.75
CA GLU A 170 8.75 -3.82 16.20
C GLU A 170 8.45 -2.91 14.99
N ILE A 171 7.58 -1.92 15.20
CA ILE A 171 7.23 -0.89 14.23
C ILE A 171 7.50 0.50 14.84
N PRO A 172 8.04 1.47 14.07
CA PRO A 172 8.14 2.84 14.53
C PRO A 172 6.75 3.51 14.55
N VAL A 173 6.49 4.26 15.60
CA VAL A 173 5.29 5.08 15.77
C VAL A 173 5.64 6.43 16.38
N ASP A 174 4.88 7.48 16.05
CA ASP A 174 4.98 8.79 16.70
C ASP A 174 3.59 9.40 16.89
N LEU A 175 3.17 9.52 18.13
CA LEU A 175 1.83 9.96 18.53
C LEU A 175 0.71 9.10 17.91
N ALA A 176 0.92 7.80 17.89
CA ALA A 176 0.03 6.84 17.28
C ALA A 176 -1.39 6.87 17.88
N GLY A 177 -2.37 6.56 17.04
CA GLY A 177 -3.71 6.24 17.48
C GLY A 177 -3.84 4.79 17.95
N ALA A 178 -5.07 4.45 18.35
CA ALA A 178 -5.47 3.09 18.61
C ALA A 178 -6.91 2.85 18.10
N PHE A 179 -7.10 1.80 17.33
CA PHE A 179 -8.44 1.35 16.97
C PHE A 179 -9.11 0.68 18.17
N ALA A 180 -10.41 0.92 18.27
CA ALA A 180 -11.29 0.22 19.20
C ALA A 180 -12.50 -0.34 18.44
N LEU A 181 -12.99 -1.50 18.84
CA LEU A 181 -14.25 -2.01 18.32
C LEU A 181 -15.38 -1.14 18.85
N ALA A 182 -16.22 -0.64 17.96
CA ALA A 182 -17.32 0.26 18.26
C ALA A 182 -18.56 -0.06 17.44
N GLY A 183 -19.72 0.23 18.01
CA GLY A 183 -21.00 0.02 17.32
C GLY A 183 -21.53 -1.42 17.42
N LYS A 184 -22.87 -1.52 17.27
CA LYS A 184 -23.59 -2.82 17.32
C LYS A 184 -23.95 -3.34 15.93
N ASP A 185 -23.83 -2.45 14.92
CA ASP A 185 -24.25 -2.72 13.53
C ASP A 185 -23.05 -2.71 12.58
N ALA A 186 -21.90 -3.24 13.04
CA ALA A 186 -20.71 -3.36 12.25
C ALA A 186 -20.98 -4.17 10.97
N GLN A 187 -20.51 -3.64 9.83
CA GLN A 187 -20.67 -4.30 8.52
C GLN A 187 -19.39 -5.00 8.07
N ALA A 188 -18.38 -5.05 8.93
CA ALA A 188 -17.15 -5.80 8.75
C ALA A 188 -16.86 -6.64 10.00
N ASP A 189 -16.09 -7.70 9.82
CA ASP A 189 -15.55 -8.52 10.90
C ASP A 189 -14.11 -8.10 11.16
N CYS A 190 -13.91 -7.34 12.24
CA CYS A 190 -12.62 -6.73 12.56
C CYS A 190 -11.98 -7.39 13.78
N THR A 191 -10.68 -7.64 13.69
CA THR A 191 -9.82 -8.04 14.80
C THR A 191 -8.76 -6.97 15.06
N LEU A 192 -8.43 -6.76 16.33
CA LEU A 192 -7.41 -5.81 16.74
C LEU A 192 -6.18 -6.55 17.25
N SER A 193 -5.00 -6.02 16.97
CA SER A 193 -3.73 -6.48 17.51
C SER A 193 -2.86 -5.30 17.98
N ASP A 194 -1.77 -5.61 18.64
CA ASP A 194 -0.73 -4.66 19.04
C ASP A 194 -1.28 -3.45 19.82
N GLY A 195 -2.16 -3.73 20.78
CA GLY A 195 -2.80 -2.68 21.59
C GLY A 195 -3.81 -1.81 20.86
N GLY A 196 -4.28 -2.25 19.69
CA GLY A 196 -5.18 -1.49 18.82
C GLY A 196 -4.43 -0.67 17.76
N LEU A 197 -3.11 -0.76 17.71
CA LEU A 197 -2.33 -0.13 16.64
C LEU A 197 -2.75 -0.66 15.26
N VAL A 198 -3.11 -1.94 15.20
CA VAL A 198 -3.51 -2.60 13.96
C VAL A 198 -4.93 -3.13 14.06
N ALA A 199 -5.72 -2.86 13.02
CA ALA A 199 -7.01 -3.50 12.81
C ALA A 199 -7.00 -4.24 11.47
N ARG A 200 -7.47 -5.51 11.48
CA ARG A 200 -7.68 -6.31 10.26
C ARG A 200 -9.15 -6.62 10.14
N CYS A 201 -9.76 -6.16 9.06
CA CYS A 201 -11.19 -6.30 8.84
C CYS A 201 -11.49 -7.06 7.56
N LYS A 202 -12.40 -8.04 7.65
CA LYS A 202 -13.02 -8.67 6.49
C LYS A 202 -14.28 -7.92 6.12
N ARG A 203 -14.39 -7.52 4.86
CA ARG A 203 -15.54 -6.79 4.33
C ARG A 203 -16.06 -7.49 3.07
N GLY A 204 -17.15 -8.23 3.17
CA GLY A 204 -17.60 -9.10 2.07
C GLY A 204 -16.56 -10.18 1.78
N THR A 205 -16.05 -10.21 0.56
CA THR A 205 -14.94 -11.10 0.15
C THR A 205 -13.56 -10.44 0.24
N GLY A 206 -13.51 -9.13 0.48
CA GLY A 206 -12.26 -8.38 0.59
C GLY A 206 -11.78 -8.20 2.03
N GLN A 207 -10.64 -7.54 2.13
CA GLN A 207 -9.94 -7.35 3.40
C GLN A 207 -9.26 -5.99 3.45
N VAL A 208 -9.24 -5.38 4.63
CA VAL A 208 -8.45 -4.18 4.89
C VAL A 208 -7.61 -4.35 6.16
N THR A 209 -6.32 -4.04 6.06
CA THR A 209 -5.40 -3.90 7.18
C THR A 209 -5.19 -2.41 7.43
N LEU A 210 -5.45 -1.96 8.66
CA LEU A 210 -5.29 -0.57 9.06
C LEU A 210 -4.22 -0.48 10.13
N VAL A 211 -3.33 0.50 9.98
CA VAL A 211 -2.33 0.88 10.98
C VAL A 211 -2.68 2.28 11.46
N ALA A 212 -2.80 2.47 12.78
CA ALA A 212 -3.22 3.73 13.40
C ALA A 212 -2.07 4.75 13.55
N ASP A 213 -1.16 4.78 12.58
CA ASP A 213 0.02 5.63 12.55
C ASP A 213 0.61 5.62 11.13
N ALA A 214 1.35 6.66 10.76
CA ALA A 214 2.02 6.76 9.47
C ALA A 214 3.56 6.90 9.59
N ALA A 215 4.13 6.90 10.79
CA ALA A 215 5.57 7.07 10.98
C ALA A 215 6.40 6.00 10.26
N LEU A 216 5.86 4.78 10.09
CA LEU A 216 6.54 3.73 9.30
C LEU A 216 6.87 4.20 7.88
N VAL A 217 6.01 4.98 7.26
CA VAL A 217 6.14 5.44 5.86
C VAL A 217 6.63 6.89 5.74
N ASP A 218 7.24 7.43 6.80
CA ASP A 218 7.91 8.72 6.76
C ASP A 218 9.19 8.62 5.91
N ASP A 219 9.23 9.35 4.81
CA ASP A 219 10.35 9.34 3.86
C ASP A 219 11.66 9.94 4.40
N HIS A 220 11.60 10.69 5.50
CA HIS A 220 12.80 11.25 6.14
C HIS A 220 13.61 10.22 6.92
N PHE A 221 13.00 9.07 7.26
CA PHE A 221 13.64 8.04 8.07
C PHE A 221 13.69 6.71 7.33
N ASP A 222 14.83 6.38 6.78
CA ASP A 222 15.07 5.10 6.11
C ASP A 222 15.89 4.16 7.00
N SER A 223 15.46 2.91 7.11
CA SER A 223 16.24 1.85 7.76
C SER A 223 15.86 0.47 7.20
N PRO A 224 16.77 -0.51 7.28
CA PRO A 224 16.46 -1.89 6.90
C PRO A 224 15.23 -2.44 7.60
N GLN A 225 15.04 -2.15 8.89
CA GLN A 225 13.91 -2.59 9.68
C GLN A 225 12.59 -2.01 9.16
N ARG A 226 12.54 -0.70 8.83
CA ARG A 226 11.34 -0.07 8.25
C ARG A 226 10.96 -0.72 6.92
N ARG A 227 11.97 -0.95 6.07
CA ARG A 227 11.78 -1.60 4.77
C ARG A 227 11.22 -3.01 4.91
N GLU A 228 11.73 -3.80 5.86
CA GLU A 228 11.27 -5.16 6.13
C GLU A 228 9.82 -5.18 6.63
N VAL A 229 9.46 -4.30 7.57
CA VAL A 229 8.09 -4.21 8.09
C VAL A 229 7.10 -3.74 7.02
N LEU A 230 7.47 -2.72 6.23
CA LEU A 230 6.64 -2.26 5.12
C LEU A 230 6.45 -3.36 4.06
N ASP A 231 7.52 -4.04 3.69
CA ASP A 231 7.50 -5.14 2.74
C ASP A 231 6.59 -6.29 3.21
N ALA A 232 6.63 -6.62 4.51
CA ALA A 232 5.77 -7.64 5.11
C ALA A 232 4.29 -7.23 5.07
N LEU A 233 3.96 -5.98 5.43
CA LEU A 233 2.59 -5.46 5.38
C LEU A 233 2.02 -5.45 3.96
N VAL A 234 2.82 -5.02 3.00
CA VAL A 234 2.43 -5.03 1.58
C VAL A 234 2.26 -6.46 1.08
N GLY A 235 3.17 -7.35 1.48
CA GLY A 235 3.07 -8.78 1.17
C GLY A 235 1.78 -9.41 1.71
N GLU A 236 1.33 -9.03 2.93
CA GLU A 236 0.05 -9.47 3.49
C GLU A 236 -1.14 -9.06 2.61
N VAL A 237 -1.12 -7.83 2.08
CA VAL A 237 -2.21 -7.32 1.23
C VAL A 237 -2.19 -7.96 -0.16
N LEU A 238 -1.02 -8.22 -0.72
CA LEU A 238 -0.87 -8.85 -2.04
C LEU A 238 -1.06 -10.37 -2.03
N SER A 239 -1.03 -11.02 -0.84
CA SER A 239 -1.29 -12.47 -0.74
C SER A 239 -2.78 -12.76 -0.91
N GLU A 240 -3.13 -13.78 -1.71
CA GLU A 240 -4.51 -14.25 -1.88
C GLU A 240 -5.13 -14.83 -0.61
#